data_f7f1c1b22b2f399882029bcf560d06e0
#
_entry.id   f7f1c1b22b2f399882029bcf560d06e0
#
_cell.length_a   1.000
_cell.length_b   1.000
_cell.length_c   1.000
_cell.angle_alpha   90.00
_cell.angle_beta   90.00
_cell.angle_gamma   90.00
#
_symmetry.space_group_name_H-M   'P 1'
#
loop_
_entity.id
_entity.type
_entity.pdbx_description
1 polymer ?
#
loop_
_entity_poly.entity_id
_entity_poly.type
_entity_poly.pdbx_seq_one_letter_code
_entity_poly.pdbx_strand_id
1 'polypeptide(L)'
;GLGDVYKRQAKKQRTSSIDLKRAASICCQCNTCTDLCPRHNLGHPIDPAKFMRAASNNDFRDLNPYIDASFCSSCGVCEMYSCPQSLAPRSLLADMKGGLRKAGIRPPQGVQPKPVQESREYRKVPEERLMARLGLTRYDKDAPLKEELVQVKKVRILLSQHIGAPAQAVVKAGDEVTRGQMIAQPAQGLSVGIHASVSGKVTEVTDRYIIIAVK
;
A
#
# COMPACT_ATOMS: atom_id res chain seq x y z
N GLY A 1 17.96 -9.79 12.57
CA GLY A 1 18.56 -9.42 13.85
C GLY A 1 18.10 -8.05 14.31
N LEU A 2 18.39 -7.69 15.55
CA LEU A 2 18.10 -6.36 16.15
C LEU A 2 18.58 -5.20 15.27
N GLY A 3 19.72 -5.36 14.57
CA GLY A 3 20.27 -4.35 13.66
C GLY A 3 19.32 -3.97 12.50
N ASP A 4 18.50 -4.88 12.00
CA ASP A 4 17.54 -4.57 10.91
C ASP A 4 16.31 -3.84 11.41
N VAL A 5 15.87 -4.09 12.64
CA VAL A 5 14.78 -3.34 13.28
C VAL A 5 15.21 -1.89 13.51
N TYR A 6 16.42 -1.67 14.02
CA TYR A 6 16.98 -0.33 14.20
C TYR A 6 17.18 0.41 12.86
N LYS A 7 17.67 -0.27 11.83
CA LYS A 7 17.81 0.31 10.48
C LYS A 7 16.47 0.77 9.91
N ARG A 8 15.39 0.03 10.14
CA ARG A 8 14.03 0.40 9.68
C ARG A 8 13.48 1.59 10.48
N GLN A 9 13.65 1.60 11.80
CA GLN A 9 13.24 2.74 12.63
C GLN A 9 13.99 4.00 12.26
N ALA A 10 15.32 3.92 12.07
CA ALA A 10 16.14 5.03 11.62
C ALA A 10 15.71 5.55 10.23
N LYS A 11 15.26 4.68 9.31
CA LYS A 11 14.70 5.11 8.01
C LYS A 11 13.39 5.87 8.16
N LYS A 12 12.51 5.49 9.09
CA LYS A 12 11.25 6.21 9.34
C LYS A 12 11.46 7.63 9.90
N GLN A 13 12.57 7.87 10.57
CA GLN A 13 12.90 9.18 11.17
C GLN A 13 13.63 10.12 10.21
N ARG A 14 14.09 9.63 9.05
CA ARG A 14 14.82 10.46 8.08
C ARG A 14 13.87 11.28 7.21
N THR A 15 14.28 12.51 6.95
CA THR A 15 13.61 13.37 5.98
C THR A 15 14.09 13.07 4.56
N SER A 16 13.29 13.42 3.56
CA SER A 16 13.65 13.28 2.14
C SER A 16 14.93 14.02 1.80
N SER A 17 15.18 15.18 2.43
CA SER A 17 16.43 15.95 2.24
C SER A 17 17.66 15.15 2.69
N ILE A 18 17.60 14.47 3.83
CA ILE A 18 18.70 13.60 4.30
C ILE A 18 18.89 12.42 3.35
N ASP A 19 17.81 11.79 2.90
CA ASP A 19 17.91 10.64 2.00
C ASP A 19 18.43 11.04 0.60
N LEU A 20 18.12 12.24 0.09
CA LEU A 20 18.71 12.78 -1.14
C LEU A 20 20.21 13.06 -0.99
N LYS A 21 20.65 13.70 0.11
CA LYS A 21 22.08 13.93 0.39
C LYS A 21 22.86 12.60 0.48
N ARG A 22 22.27 11.59 1.13
CA ARG A 22 22.87 10.27 1.17
C ARG A 22 22.94 9.62 -0.21
N ALA A 23 21.89 9.76 -1.02
CA ALA A 23 21.90 9.24 -2.38
C ALA A 23 22.98 9.91 -3.24
N ALA A 24 23.15 11.23 -3.14
CA ALA A 24 24.22 11.95 -3.82
C ALA A 24 25.63 11.46 -3.44
N SER A 25 25.80 11.09 -2.15
CA SER A 25 27.14 10.71 -1.63
C SER A 25 27.49 9.25 -1.87
N ILE A 26 26.54 8.32 -1.80
CA ILE A 26 26.84 6.87 -1.75
C ILE A 26 26.10 6.01 -2.76
N CYS A 27 25.28 6.58 -3.65
CA CYS A 27 24.62 5.79 -4.70
C CYS A 27 25.66 5.30 -5.71
N CYS A 28 25.91 4.00 -5.73
CA CYS A 28 26.87 3.38 -6.65
C CYS A 28 26.31 3.16 -8.07
N GLN A 29 25.11 3.65 -8.36
CA GLN A 29 24.43 3.59 -9.67
C GLN A 29 24.33 2.18 -10.27
N CYS A 30 24.27 1.15 -9.43
CA CYS A 30 24.24 -0.26 -9.84
C CYS A 30 22.97 -0.71 -10.57
N ASN A 31 21.96 0.15 -10.69
CA ASN A 31 20.67 -0.06 -11.35
C ASN A 31 19.76 -1.14 -10.73
N THR A 32 20.19 -1.85 -9.69
CA THR A 32 19.46 -2.98 -9.09
C THR A 32 18.04 -2.58 -8.60
N CYS A 33 17.82 -1.33 -8.20
CA CYS A 33 16.52 -0.83 -7.81
C CYS A 33 15.50 -0.78 -8.96
N THR A 34 15.97 -0.61 -10.21
CA THR A 34 15.16 -0.73 -11.43
C THR A 34 15.04 -2.17 -11.88
N ASP A 35 16.15 -2.91 -11.86
CA ASP A 35 16.19 -4.30 -12.31
C ASP A 35 15.22 -5.21 -11.54
N LEU A 36 15.07 -5.00 -10.24
CA LEU A 36 14.14 -5.76 -9.41
C LEU A 36 12.78 -5.07 -9.23
N CYS A 37 12.52 -3.95 -9.91
CA CYS A 37 11.23 -3.28 -9.82
C CYS A 37 10.14 -4.06 -10.57
N PRO A 38 9.10 -4.59 -9.87
CA PRO A 38 8.08 -5.40 -10.54
C PRO A 38 7.27 -4.60 -11.58
N ARG A 39 7.05 -3.30 -11.33
CA ARG A 39 6.35 -2.44 -12.28
C ARG A 39 7.17 -2.17 -13.53
N HIS A 40 8.47 -1.89 -13.39
CA HIS A 40 9.39 -1.73 -14.50
C HIS A 40 9.44 -3.00 -15.36
N ASN A 41 9.57 -4.16 -14.72
CA ASN A 41 9.63 -5.45 -15.42
C ASN A 41 8.33 -5.81 -16.15
N LEU A 42 7.19 -5.26 -15.72
CA LEU A 42 5.90 -5.36 -16.41
C LEU A 42 5.71 -4.31 -17.52
N GLY A 43 6.73 -3.54 -17.85
CA GLY A 43 6.71 -2.56 -18.94
C GLY A 43 6.18 -1.18 -18.57
N HIS A 44 5.83 -0.92 -17.31
CA HIS A 44 5.43 0.43 -16.90
C HIS A 44 6.61 1.41 -16.99
N PRO A 45 6.39 2.69 -17.31
CA PRO A 45 7.44 3.67 -17.56
C PRO A 45 8.13 4.17 -16.29
N ILE A 46 8.22 3.35 -15.26
CA ILE A 46 8.91 3.70 -14.02
C ILE A 46 10.34 3.18 -14.03
N ASP A 47 11.30 4.05 -13.72
CA ASP A 47 12.72 3.73 -13.58
C ASP A 47 13.26 4.30 -12.26
N PRO A 48 13.26 3.51 -11.17
CA PRO A 48 13.78 3.96 -9.87
C PRO A 48 15.24 4.43 -9.91
N ALA A 49 16.11 3.83 -10.71
CA ALA A 49 17.51 4.24 -10.80
C ALA A 49 17.67 5.60 -11.51
N LYS A 50 16.94 5.83 -12.61
CA LYS A 50 16.91 7.14 -13.26
C LYS A 50 16.40 8.22 -12.32
N PHE A 51 15.30 7.93 -11.61
CA PHE A 51 14.76 8.85 -10.61
C PHE A 51 15.81 9.17 -9.53
N MET A 52 16.47 8.16 -8.97
CA MET A 52 17.49 8.37 -7.94
C MET A 52 18.64 9.24 -8.45
N ARG A 53 19.12 9.02 -9.67
CA ARG A 53 20.18 9.84 -10.28
C ARG A 53 19.72 11.27 -10.48
N ALA A 54 18.56 11.47 -11.10
CA ALA A 54 18.04 12.82 -11.34
C ALA A 54 17.81 13.58 -10.03
N ALA A 55 17.11 12.99 -9.07
CA ALA A 55 16.75 13.63 -7.81
C ALA A 55 17.97 13.93 -6.93
N SER A 56 18.95 13.05 -6.85
CA SER A 56 20.14 13.27 -6.02
C SER A 56 21.08 14.33 -6.59
N ASN A 57 21.05 14.55 -7.89
CA ASN A 57 21.88 15.55 -8.56
C ASN A 57 21.12 16.86 -8.88
N ASN A 58 19.86 16.99 -8.46
CA ASN A 58 18.97 18.10 -8.80
C ASN A 58 18.92 18.35 -10.33
N ASP A 59 18.88 17.27 -11.11
CA ASP A 59 18.85 17.33 -12.55
C ASP A 59 17.41 17.41 -13.06
N PHE A 60 17.00 18.58 -13.52
CA PHE A 60 15.66 18.86 -14.04
C PHE A 60 15.62 19.03 -15.57
N ARG A 61 16.70 18.67 -16.28
CA ARG A 61 16.75 18.73 -17.75
C ARG A 61 15.80 17.72 -18.40
N ASP A 62 15.61 16.57 -17.76
CA ASP A 62 14.59 15.58 -18.11
C ASP A 62 13.64 15.41 -16.91
N LEU A 63 12.36 15.78 -17.09
CA LEU A 63 11.34 15.67 -16.06
C LEU A 63 10.66 14.30 -16.02
N ASN A 64 10.87 13.44 -17.03
CA ASN A 64 10.23 12.14 -17.10
C ASN A 64 10.50 11.27 -15.86
N PRO A 65 11.72 11.17 -15.30
CA PRO A 65 11.95 10.37 -14.10
C PRO A 65 11.11 10.80 -12.91
N TYR A 66 10.79 12.09 -12.82
CA TYR A 66 9.94 12.63 -11.73
C TYR A 66 8.46 12.35 -11.98
N ILE A 67 7.97 12.56 -13.21
CA ILE A 67 6.58 12.30 -13.58
C ILE A 67 6.28 10.80 -13.50
N ASP A 68 7.21 9.96 -13.95
CA ASP A 68 7.11 8.50 -13.93
C ASP A 68 7.07 7.92 -12.52
N ALA A 69 7.47 8.69 -11.48
CA ALA A 69 7.26 8.32 -10.08
C ALA A 69 5.77 8.06 -9.76
N SER A 70 4.84 8.68 -10.52
CA SER A 70 3.40 8.45 -10.39
C SER A 70 2.98 6.99 -10.62
N PHE A 71 3.74 6.22 -11.41
CA PHE A 71 3.51 4.80 -11.68
C PHE A 71 4.03 3.87 -10.58
N CYS A 72 4.67 4.39 -9.53
CA CYS A 72 5.17 3.60 -8.42
C CYS A 72 4.01 2.96 -7.64
N SER A 73 4.05 1.62 -7.45
CA SER A 73 3.10 0.88 -6.60
C SER A 73 3.44 0.89 -5.11
N SER A 74 4.55 1.53 -4.73
CA SER A 74 5.04 1.60 -3.34
C SER A 74 5.30 0.24 -2.68
N CYS A 75 5.60 -0.81 -3.47
CA CYS A 75 5.85 -2.17 -2.97
C CYS A 75 7.09 -2.27 -2.05
N GLY A 76 8.05 -1.34 -2.16
CA GLY A 76 9.22 -1.26 -1.30
C GLY A 76 10.40 -2.16 -1.69
N VAL A 77 10.30 -3.00 -2.71
CA VAL A 77 11.37 -3.92 -3.12
C VAL A 77 12.69 -3.17 -3.39
N CYS A 78 12.64 -2.04 -4.08
CA CYS A 78 13.82 -1.22 -4.39
C CYS A 78 14.55 -0.69 -3.16
N GLU A 79 13.84 -0.49 -2.05
CA GLU A 79 14.40 0.03 -0.80
C GLU A 79 14.74 -1.07 0.21
N MET A 80 13.85 -2.05 0.36
CA MET A 80 13.95 -3.06 1.39
C MET A 80 14.88 -4.22 1.00
N TYR A 81 14.99 -4.50 -0.30
CA TYR A 81 15.71 -5.66 -0.81
C TYR A 81 16.83 -5.28 -1.78
N SER A 82 16.52 -4.47 -2.81
CA SER A 82 17.42 -4.26 -3.95
C SER A 82 18.63 -3.39 -3.65
N CYS A 83 18.47 -2.33 -2.83
CA CYS A 83 19.55 -1.34 -2.67
C CYS A 83 20.68 -1.84 -1.76
N PRO A 84 21.92 -2.10 -2.28
CA PRO A 84 23.05 -2.55 -1.47
C PRO A 84 23.51 -1.47 -0.48
N GLN A 85 23.29 -0.19 -0.82
CA GLN A 85 23.67 0.95 0.03
C GLN A 85 22.57 1.35 1.05
N SER A 86 21.49 0.57 1.13
CA SER A 86 20.35 0.87 2.03
C SER A 86 19.81 2.30 1.88
N LEU A 87 19.78 2.82 0.66
CA LEU A 87 19.11 4.07 0.32
C LEU A 87 17.59 3.89 0.35
N ALA A 88 16.86 4.98 0.12
CA ALA A 88 15.41 5.02 0.24
C ALA A 88 14.67 5.35 -1.09
N PRO A 89 14.86 4.58 -2.19
CA PRO A 89 14.22 4.91 -3.47
C PRO A 89 12.69 4.95 -3.38
N ARG A 90 12.07 3.98 -2.69
CA ARG A 90 10.61 3.93 -2.54
C ARG A 90 10.07 5.13 -1.77
N SER A 91 10.75 5.53 -0.70
CA SER A 91 10.33 6.67 0.12
C SER A 91 10.40 7.96 -0.67
N LEU A 92 11.50 8.20 -1.39
CA LEU A 92 11.67 9.38 -2.25
C LEU A 92 10.69 9.41 -3.43
N LEU A 93 10.42 8.25 -4.05
CA LEU A 93 9.38 8.14 -5.09
C LEU A 93 7.98 8.43 -4.54
N ALA A 94 7.67 7.99 -3.32
CA ALA A 94 6.39 8.27 -2.68
C ALA A 94 6.20 9.75 -2.38
N ASP A 95 7.26 10.42 -1.90
CA ASP A 95 7.26 11.86 -1.63
C ASP A 95 7.09 12.65 -2.94
N MET A 96 7.80 12.27 -4.01
CA MET A 96 7.62 12.86 -5.33
C MET A 96 6.20 12.70 -5.84
N LYS A 97 5.64 11.49 -5.76
CA LYS A 97 4.25 11.21 -6.15
C LYS A 97 3.26 12.05 -5.33
N GLY A 98 3.52 12.23 -4.04
CA GLY A 98 2.74 13.11 -3.17
C GLY A 98 2.84 14.58 -3.58
N GLY A 99 4.04 15.04 -3.93
CA GLY A 99 4.31 16.39 -4.43
C GLY A 99 3.59 16.69 -5.75
N LEU A 100 3.70 15.79 -6.72
CA LEU A 100 2.99 15.89 -8.01
C LEU A 100 1.47 16.03 -7.80
N ARG A 101 0.89 15.19 -6.93
CA ARG A 101 -0.54 15.26 -6.60
C ARG A 101 -0.93 16.60 -5.98
N LYS A 102 -0.13 17.12 -5.04
CA LYS A 102 -0.36 18.43 -4.42
C LYS A 102 -0.26 19.59 -5.43
N ALA A 103 0.62 19.47 -6.41
CA ALA A 103 0.77 20.43 -7.50
C ALA A 103 -0.30 20.27 -8.61
N GLY A 104 -1.27 19.35 -8.45
CA GLY A 104 -2.31 19.11 -9.46
C GLY A 104 -1.82 18.34 -10.70
N ILE A 105 -0.57 17.86 -10.70
CA ILE A 105 0.02 17.12 -11.81
C ILE A 105 -0.47 15.67 -11.73
N ARG A 106 -1.24 15.28 -12.74
CA ARG A 106 -1.77 13.90 -12.86
C ARG A 106 -0.80 13.01 -13.64
N PRO A 107 -0.83 11.68 -13.39
CA PRO A 107 -0.12 10.73 -14.24
C PRO A 107 -0.53 10.92 -15.70
N PRO A 108 0.39 10.76 -16.66
CA PRO A 108 0.04 10.78 -18.07
C PRO A 108 -1.06 9.74 -18.34
N GLN A 109 -2.13 10.17 -19.03
CA GLN A 109 -3.24 9.28 -19.39
C GLN A 109 -2.93 8.55 -20.69
N GLY A 110 -3.52 7.35 -20.87
CA GLY A 110 -3.35 6.57 -22.11
C GLY A 110 -1.98 5.92 -22.27
N VAL A 111 -1.10 6.01 -21.29
CA VAL A 111 0.20 5.34 -21.35
C VAL A 111 0.02 3.83 -21.32
N GLN A 112 0.32 3.19 -22.44
CA GLN A 112 0.34 1.74 -22.54
C GLN A 112 1.67 1.19 -22.00
N PRO A 113 1.66 0.15 -21.17
CA PRO A 113 2.88 -0.53 -20.78
C PRO A 113 3.60 -1.08 -22.03
N LYS A 114 4.92 -1.02 -22.01
CA LYS A 114 5.75 -1.75 -23.00
C LYS A 114 5.58 -3.26 -22.79
N PRO A 115 6.00 -4.09 -23.75
CA PRO A 115 6.04 -5.53 -23.55
C PRO A 115 6.76 -5.90 -22.25
N VAL A 116 6.31 -6.97 -21.60
CA VAL A 116 6.95 -7.51 -20.40
C VAL A 116 8.40 -7.86 -20.73
N GLN A 117 9.33 -7.48 -19.86
CA GLN A 117 10.73 -7.75 -20.07
C GLN A 117 11.03 -9.25 -20.01
N GLU A 118 11.76 -9.78 -20.99
CA GLU A 118 12.16 -11.19 -21.06
C GLU A 118 12.93 -11.63 -19.81
N SER A 119 13.74 -10.73 -19.23
CA SER A 119 14.53 -10.98 -18.04
C SER A 119 13.69 -11.04 -16.75
N ARG A 120 12.37 -10.75 -16.81
CA ARG A 120 11.50 -10.66 -15.60
C ARG A 120 11.55 -11.93 -14.77
N GLU A 121 11.50 -13.10 -15.39
CA GLU A 121 11.47 -14.37 -14.66
C GLU A 121 12.71 -14.59 -13.79
N TYR A 122 13.86 -14.10 -14.25
CA TYR A 122 15.14 -14.18 -13.52
C TYR A 122 15.32 -13.07 -12.48
N ARG A 123 14.43 -12.06 -12.50
CA ARG A 123 14.47 -10.88 -11.63
C ARG A 123 13.40 -10.92 -10.52
N LYS A 124 12.65 -11.97 -10.40
CA LYS A 124 11.71 -12.19 -9.30
C LYS A 124 12.48 -12.37 -8.01
N VAL A 125 12.06 -11.65 -6.98
CA VAL A 125 12.63 -11.80 -5.63
C VAL A 125 11.98 -13.02 -4.97
N PRO A 126 12.76 -14.04 -4.58
CA PRO A 126 12.22 -15.18 -3.86
C PRO A 126 11.59 -14.75 -2.52
N GLU A 127 10.39 -15.24 -2.25
CA GLU A 127 9.62 -14.86 -1.05
C GLU A 127 10.38 -15.14 0.24
N GLU A 128 10.94 -16.32 0.38
CA GLU A 128 11.74 -16.72 1.55
C GLU A 128 12.92 -15.77 1.82
N ARG A 129 13.62 -15.34 0.77
CA ARG A 129 14.71 -14.37 0.88
C ARG A 129 14.20 -13.00 1.32
N LEU A 130 13.06 -12.59 0.81
CA LEU A 130 12.44 -11.32 1.22
C LEU A 130 11.98 -11.40 2.68
N MET A 131 11.36 -12.50 3.09
CA MET A 131 10.95 -12.75 4.48
C MET A 131 12.15 -12.73 5.43
N ALA A 132 13.23 -13.44 5.08
CA ALA A 132 14.47 -13.43 5.86
C ALA A 132 15.06 -12.01 5.97
N ARG A 133 15.12 -11.28 4.85
CA ARG A 133 15.59 -9.88 4.81
C ARG A 133 14.75 -8.95 5.69
N LEU A 134 13.44 -9.23 5.79
CA LEU A 134 12.51 -8.47 6.61
C LEU A 134 12.45 -8.96 8.08
N GLY A 135 13.12 -10.06 8.42
CA GLY A 135 13.10 -10.66 9.76
C GLY A 135 11.72 -11.28 10.09
N LEU A 136 11.00 -11.76 9.07
CA LEU A 136 9.66 -12.31 9.20
C LEU A 136 9.63 -13.83 9.33
N THR A 137 10.73 -14.54 9.05
CA THR A 137 10.80 -16.01 9.05
C THR A 137 10.27 -16.63 10.35
N ARG A 138 10.50 -15.99 11.51
CA ARG A 138 9.98 -16.47 12.80
C ARG A 138 8.46 -16.44 12.92
N TYR A 139 7.78 -15.70 12.04
CA TYR A 139 6.31 -15.56 12.00
C TYR A 139 5.68 -16.39 10.90
N ASP A 140 6.49 -17.06 10.08
CA ASP A 140 6.06 -18.00 9.06
C ASP A 140 5.64 -19.31 9.74
N LYS A 141 4.39 -19.38 10.11
CA LYS A 141 3.77 -20.49 10.83
C LYS A 141 2.44 -20.80 10.18
N ASP A 142 2.08 -22.05 10.21
CA ASP A 142 0.75 -22.46 9.79
C ASP A 142 -0.34 -21.71 10.56
N ALA A 143 -1.29 -21.18 9.83
CA ALA A 143 -2.46 -20.48 10.36
C ALA A 143 -3.73 -21.23 9.91
N PRO A 144 -4.01 -22.44 10.45
CA PRO A 144 -5.17 -23.21 10.05
C PRO A 144 -6.46 -22.47 10.41
N LEU A 145 -7.43 -22.54 9.51
CA LEU A 145 -8.76 -22.01 9.77
C LEU A 145 -9.38 -22.77 10.97
N LYS A 146 -9.72 -22.05 12.01
CA LYS A 146 -10.52 -22.61 13.12
C LYS A 146 -11.99 -22.44 12.79
N GLU A 147 -12.70 -23.54 12.73
CA GLU A 147 -14.14 -23.54 12.46
C GLU A 147 -14.97 -23.18 13.71
N GLU A 148 -14.35 -23.06 14.86
CA GLU A 148 -15.02 -22.61 16.08
C GLU A 148 -15.62 -21.23 15.90
N LEU A 149 -16.94 -21.17 15.85
CA LEU A 149 -17.67 -19.92 15.81
C LEU A 149 -17.58 -19.26 17.19
N VAL A 150 -16.95 -18.09 17.23
CA VAL A 150 -16.96 -17.25 18.43
C VAL A 150 -18.43 -16.86 18.72
N GLN A 151 -18.98 -17.31 19.84
CA GLN A 151 -20.31 -16.88 20.26
C GLN A 151 -20.24 -15.43 20.71
N VAL A 152 -20.86 -14.56 19.94
CA VAL A 152 -20.94 -13.12 20.24
C VAL A 152 -22.34 -12.77 20.71
N LYS A 153 -22.44 -11.95 21.75
CA LYS A 153 -23.74 -11.46 22.25
C LYS A 153 -24.22 -10.24 21.48
N LYS A 154 -23.27 -9.47 20.95
CA LYS A 154 -23.58 -8.26 20.18
C LYS A 154 -22.42 -7.91 19.24
N VAL A 155 -22.75 -7.34 18.09
CA VAL A 155 -21.78 -6.84 17.11
C VAL A 155 -21.97 -5.36 16.84
N ARG A 156 -20.86 -4.66 16.63
CA ARG A 156 -20.85 -3.26 16.13
C ARG A 156 -20.36 -3.25 14.71
N ILE A 157 -21.17 -2.82 13.78
CA ILE A 157 -20.86 -2.76 12.35
C ILE A 157 -20.65 -1.30 11.97
N LEU A 158 -19.44 -0.95 11.54
CA LEU A 158 -19.09 0.41 11.13
C LEU A 158 -19.71 0.71 9.77
N LEU A 159 -20.18 1.94 9.56
CA LEU A 159 -20.68 2.44 8.28
C LEU A 159 -19.56 2.88 7.33
N SER A 160 -18.34 3.06 7.85
CA SER A 160 -17.13 3.35 7.08
C SER A 160 -16.10 2.25 7.32
N GLN A 161 -15.90 1.35 6.34
CA GLN A 161 -14.96 0.22 6.41
C GLN A 161 -13.94 0.23 5.24
N HIS A 162 -13.94 1.27 4.42
CA HIS A 162 -13.09 1.38 3.22
C HIS A 162 -12.75 2.84 2.92
N ILE A 163 -11.88 3.07 1.92
CA ILE A 163 -11.59 4.41 1.38
C ILE A 163 -12.77 4.81 0.49
N GLY A 164 -13.58 5.75 0.95
CA GLY A 164 -14.76 6.23 0.23
C GLY A 164 -15.78 6.83 1.18
N ALA A 165 -16.94 7.20 0.64
CA ALA A 165 -18.01 7.75 1.44
C ALA A 165 -18.63 6.67 2.35
N PRO A 166 -18.93 6.98 3.63
CA PRO A 166 -19.64 6.06 4.51
C PRO A 166 -21.00 5.64 3.93
N ALA A 167 -21.39 4.39 4.16
CA ALA A 167 -22.72 3.91 3.78
C ALA A 167 -23.80 4.58 4.65
N GLN A 168 -25.02 4.68 4.11
CA GLN A 168 -26.18 5.28 4.78
C GLN A 168 -27.05 4.17 5.38
N ALA A 169 -27.30 4.21 6.69
CA ALA A 169 -28.13 3.24 7.37
C ALA A 169 -29.55 3.23 6.80
N VAL A 170 -30.08 2.04 6.53
CA VAL A 170 -31.47 1.82 6.05
C VAL A 170 -32.35 1.12 7.09
N VAL A 171 -31.77 0.79 8.25
CA VAL A 171 -32.48 0.17 9.39
C VAL A 171 -32.54 1.14 10.55
N LYS A 172 -33.46 0.89 11.49
CA LYS A 172 -33.68 1.68 12.69
C LYS A 172 -33.48 0.81 13.95
N ALA A 173 -33.26 1.45 15.10
CA ALA A 173 -33.26 0.75 16.37
C ALA A 173 -34.63 0.08 16.60
N GLY A 174 -34.60 -1.20 16.97
CA GLY A 174 -35.77 -2.04 17.13
C GLY A 174 -36.02 -3.02 15.98
N ASP A 175 -35.46 -2.79 14.79
CA ASP A 175 -35.63 -3.66 13.63
C ASP A 175 -34.98 -5.03 13.86
N GLU A 176 -35.62 -6.09 13.35
CA GLU A 176 -35.03 -7.41 13.25
C GLU A 176 -34.34 -7.59 11.90
N VAL A 177 -33.11 -8.11 11.93
CA VAL A 177 -32.29 -8.33 10.75
C VAL A 177 -31.79 -9.76 10.69
N THR A 178 -31.64 -10.28 9.47
CA THR A 178 -31.04 -11.59 9.22
C THR A 178 -29.60 -11.45 8.74
N ARG A 179 -28.77 -12.45 9.02
CA ARG A 179 -27.41 -12.48 8.49
C ARG A 179 -27.40 -12.35 6.97
N GLY A 180 -26.57 -11.44 6.43
CA GLY A 180 -26.50 -11.13 5.01
C GLY A 180 -27.49 -10.07 4.54
N GLN A 181 -28.46 -9.65 5.36
CA GLN A 181 -29.38 -8.57 5.00
C GLN A 181 -28.63 -7.23 4.92
N MET A 182 -28.95 -6.44 3.88
CA MET A 182 -28.41 -5.09 3.75
C MET A 182 -28.97 -4.19 4.86
N ILE A 183 -28.07 -3.59 5.66
CA ILE A 183 -28.39 -2.69 6.76
C ILE A 183 -27.97 -1.25 6.50
N ALA A 184 -27.12 -1.03 5.50
CA ALA A 184 -26.80 0.30 5.00
C ALA A 184 -26.57 0.26 3.48
N GLN A 185 -27.13 1.24 2.78
CA GLN A 185 -26.98 1.39 1.33
C GLN A 185 -25.74 2.22 0.97
N PRO A 186 -25.16 2.02 -0.22
CA PRO A 186 -24.06 2.86 -0.69
C PRO A 186 -24.46 4.34 -0.75
N ALA A 187 -23.57 5.24 -0.35
CA ALA A 187 -23.69 6.66 -0.62
C ALA A 187 -23.31 6.97 -2.08
N GLN A 188 -23.55 8.21 -2.49
CA GLN A 188 -23.15 8.66 -3.83
C GLN A 188 -21.64 8.65 -4.01
N GLY A 189 -21.14 8.19 -5.17
CA GLY A 189 -19.72 8.08 -5.50
C GLY A 189 -19.11 6.74 -5.10
N LEU A 190 -17.86 6.74 -4.63
CA LEU A 190 -17.18 5.53 -4.19
C LEU A 190 -17.71 5.11 -2.82
N SER A 191 -18.61 4.14 -2.80
CA SER A 191 -19.20 3.58 -1.58
C SER A 191 -19.69 2.16 -1.85
N VAL A 192 -19.88 1.37 -0.80
CA VAL A 192 -20.43 0.00 -0.88
C VAL A 192 -21.50 -0.22 0.18
N GLY A 193 -22.48 -1.09 -0.13
CA GLY A 193 -23.50 -1.50 0.82
C GLY A 193 -22.91 -2.34 1.95
N ILE A 194 -23.49 -2.22 3.14
CA ILE A 194 -23.08 -2.96 4.34
C ILE A 194 -24.18 -3.89 4.77
N HIS A 195 -23.79 -5.11 5.12
CA HIS A 195 -24.70 -6.20 5.44
C HIS A 195 -24.53 -6.66 6.89
N ALA A 196 -25.60 -7.18 7.47
CA ALA A 196 -25.58 -7.74 8.80
C ALA A 196 -24.70 -9.00 8.85
N SER A 197 -23.71 -9.03 9.73
CA SER A 197 -22.84 -10.21 9.95
C SER A 197 -23.50 -11.31 10.78
N VAL A 198 -24.54 -10.97 11.52
CA VAL A 198 -25.31 -11.86 12.38
C VAL A 198 -26.80 -11.56 12.27
N SER A 199 -27.64 -12.55 12.58
CA SER A 199 -29.06 -12.32 12.77
C SER A 199 -29.35 -11.83 14.18
N GLY A 200 -30.27 -10.89 14.35
CA GLY A 200 -30.61 -10.34 15.66
C GLY A 200 -31.41 -9.06 15.58
N LYS A 201 -31.48 -8.36 16.71
CA LYS A 201 -32.23 -7.09 16.83
C LYS A 201 -31.26 -5.91 16.80
N VAL A 202 -31.54 -4.92 15.97
CA VAL A 202 -30.82 -3.64 15.96
C VAL A 202 -31.12 -2.90 17.25
N THR A 203 -30.10 -2.61 18.05
CA THR A 203 -30.27 -1.91 19.33
C THR A 203 -29.88 -0.44 19.23
N GLU A 204 -29.00 -0.08 18.34
CA GLU A 204 -28.53 1.29 18.18
C GLU A 204 -28.13 1.56 16.72
N VAL A 205 -28.46 2.73 16.22
CA VAL A 205 -28.04 3.25 14.91
C VAL A 205 -27.52 4.66 15.10
N THR A 206 -26.29 4.89 14.64
CA THR A 206 -25.64 6.20 14.68
C THR A 206 -25.17 6.58 13.27
N ASP A 207 -24.57 7.75 13.12
CA ASP A 207 -23.89 8.19 11.90
C ASP A 207 -22.59 7.40 11.57
N ARG A 208 -22.09 6.62 12.53
CA ARG A 208 -20.81 5.89 12.42
C ARG A 208 -20.96 4.37 12.43
N TYR A 209 -21.95 3.84 13.11
CA TYR A 209 -22.11 2.39 13.28
C TYR A 209 -23.56 1.98 13.59
N ILE A 210 -23.80 0.70 13.39
CA ILE A 210 -25.02 -0.01 13.78
C ILE A 210 -24.66 -1.10 14.79
N ILE A 211 -25.42 -1.24 15.88
CA ILE A 211 -25.26 -2.33 16.87
C ILE A 211 -26.41 -3.32 16.71
N ILE A 212 -26.07 -4.60 16.58
CA ILE A 212 -27.02 -5.71 16.52
C ILE A 212 -26.76 -6.62 17.73
N ALA A 213 -27.80 -6.85 18.55
CA ALA A 213 -27.80 -7.87 19.59
C ALA A 213 -28.20 -9.20 18.95
N VAL A 214 -27.39 -10.23 19.14
CA VAL A 214 -27.63 -11.59 18.61
C VAL A 214 -28.78 -12.23 19.38
N LYS A 215 -29.65 -12.94 18.68
CA LYS A 215 -30.71 -13.76 19.27
C LYS A 215 -30.17 -15.02 19.89
#